data_eecb4edec0f9a36c8ee1d44479346341
#
_entry.id   eecb4edec0f9a36c8ee1d44479346341
#
_cell.length_a   1.000
_cell.length_b   1.000
_cell.length_c   1.000
_cell.angle_alpha   90.00
_cell.angle_beta   90.00
_cell.angle_gamma   90.00
#
_symmetry.space_group_name_H-M   'P 1'
#
loop_
_entity.id
_entity.type
_entity.pdbx_description
1 polymer ?
#
loop_
_entity_poly.entity_id
_entity_poly.type
_entity_poly.pdbx_seq_one_letter_code
_entity_poly.pdbx_strand_id
1 'polypeptide(L)'
;ITDFVLCLGYKGEMIKDYFLNYEARNCDFRVTLGASKSLEYYGRHHDEDGWRVTLADTGENAMTGARVRRASRYLDDDDTTFCVTYGDGLINMDLGRVLSYHDAHPGIATMTAVRPPSRFGELRHEEGRVVAFDEKPQVSEGLNNGGDLVFDRSFLEYLSTDDACILERDGLERCAAEGSL
;
A
#
# COMPACT_ATOMS: atom_id res chain seq x y z
N ILE A 1 -11.26 -6.46 -3.53
CA ILE A 1 -10.88 -6.35 -2.10
C ILE A 1 -11.81 -5.35 -1.46
N THR A 2 -12.32 -5.69 -0.30
CA THR A 2 -13.27 -4.88 0.46
C THR A 2 -12.84 -4.69 1.91
N ASP A 3 -11.76 -5.33 2.31
CA ASP A 3 -11.19 -5.25 3.64
C ASP A 3 -9.83 -4.56 3.60
N PHE A 4 -9.71 -3.49 4.38
CA PHE A 4 -8.54 -2.65 4.41
C PHE A 4 -8.08 -2.40 5.85
N VAL A 5 -6.77 -2.47 6.08
CA VAL A 5 -6.15 -2.06 7.34
C VAL A 5 -5.19 -0.92 7.07
N LEU A 6 -5.53 0.28 7.50
CA LEU A 6 -4.67 1.46 7.37
C LEU A 6 -3.72 1.55 8.57
N CYS A 7 -2.43 1.42 8.31
CA CYS A 7 -1.38 1.49 9.31
C CYS A 7 -1.09 2.95 9.66
N LEU A 8 -1.71 3.45 10.73
CA LEU A 8 -1.60 4.85 11.14
C LEU A 8 -0.38 5.11 12.03
N GLY A 9 0.16 6.30 11.93
CA GLY A 9 1.24 6.84 12.73
C GLY A 9 1.07 8.35 12.89
N TYR A 10 2.09 9.14 12.52
CA TYR A 10 2.04 10.60 12.59
C TYR A 10 0.77 11.14 11.91
N LYS A 11 0.04 12.01 12.62
CA LYS A 11 -1.26 12.56 12.20
C LYS A 11 -2.34 11.53 11.88
N GLY A 12 -2.25 10.34 12.45
CA GLY A 12 -3.26 9.28 12.25
C GLY A 12 -4.67 9.70 12.68
N GLU A 13 -4.79 10.63 13.63
CA GLU A 13 -6.06 11.21 14.07
C GLU A 13 -6.79 11.93 12.93
N MET A 14 -6.09 12.54 11.98
CA MET A 14 -6.72 13.20 10.84
C MET A 14 -7.39 12.19 9.89
N ILE A 15 -6.76 11.03 9.71
CA ILE A 15 -7.32 9.93 8.91
C ILE A 15 -8.52 9.33 9.65
N LYS A 16 -8.42 9.12 10.97
CA LYS A 16 -9.55 8.65 11.79
C LYS A 16 -10.73 9.62 11.70
N ASP A 17 -10.48 10.92 11.84
CA ASP A 17 -11.52 11.96 11.72
C ASP A 17 -12.17 11.96 10.33
N TYR A 18 -11.39 11.74 9.27
CA TYR A 18 -11.93 11.61 7.91
C TYR A 18 -12.95 10.46 7.82
N PHE A 19 -12.60 9.27 8.28
CA PHE A 19 -13.49 8.11 8.20
C PHE A 19 -14.66 8.19 9.16
N LEU A 20 -14.49 8.76 10.36
CA LEU A 20 -15.58 9.01 11.29
C LEU A 20 -16.62 9.98 10.73
N ASN A 21 -16.22 10.91 9.88
CA ASN A 21 -17.09 11.90 9.24
C ASN A 21 -17.30 11.61 7.74
N TYR A 22 -17.05 10.37 7.29
CA TYR A 22 -17.04 9.99 5.88
C TYR A 22 -18.34 10.40 5.17
N GLU A 23 -19.49 10.02 5.72
CA GLU A 23 -20.81 10.37 5.18
C GLU A 23 -21.02 11.88 5.09
N ALA A 24 -20.67 12.61 6.15
CA ALA A 24 -20.82 14.07 6.18
C ALA A 24 -19.89 14.81 5.22
N ARG A 25 -18.80 14.17 4.78
CA ARG A 25 -17.84 14.74 3.82
C ARG A 25 -18.20 14.45 2.38
N ASN A 26 -18.88 13.33 2.14
CA ASN A 26 -19.12 12.82 0.79
C ASN A 26 -20.60 12.87 0.35
N CYS A 27 -21.55 13.18 1.27
CA CYS A 27 -22.96 13.28 0.99
C CYS A 27 -23.53 14.66 1.34
N ASP A 28 -24.58 15.07 0.65
CA ASP A 28 -25.42 16.17 1.13
C ASP A 28 -26.18 15.74 2.39
N PHE A 29 -26.31 16.65 3.33
CA PHE A 29 -27.08 16.37 4.54
C PHE A 29 -27.82 17.58 5.07
N ARG A 30 -28.90 17.30 5.81
CA ARG A 30 -29.65 18.27 6.60
C ARG A 30 -29.34 18.06 8.07
N VAL A 31 -29.07 19.15 8.77
CA VAL A 31 -28.96 19.15 10.23
C VAL A 31 -30.15 19.89 10.84
N THR A 32 -30.82 19.26 11.79
CA THR A 32 -31.82 19.92 12.64
C THR A 32 -31.12 20.38 13.92
N LEU A 33 -31.09 21.69 14.14
CA LEU A 33 -30.47 22.27 15.32
C LEU A 33 -31.45 22.32 16.50
N GLY A 34 -30.97 22.21 17.70
CA GLY A 34 -31.76 22.26 18.93
C GLY A 34 -31.46 21.14 19.90
N ALA A 35 -32.32 20.93 20.88
CA ALA A 35 -32.14 19.94 21.95
C ALA A 35 -32.07 18.46 21.40
N SER A 36 -32.71 18.22 20.25
CA SER A 36 -32.71 16.93 19.56
C SER A 36 -31.99 17.08 18.21
N LYS A 37 -30.67 17.25 18.25
CA LYS A 37 -29.86 17.32 17.03
C LYS A 37 -30.02 16.01 16.23
N SER A 38 -30.41 16.13 14.97
CA SER A 38 -30.52 15.00 14.05
C SER A 38 -29.81 15.33 12.72
N LEU A 39 -29.30 14.27 12.08
CA LEU A 39 -28.68 14.34 10.76
C LEU A 39 -29.45 13.43 9.80
N GLU A 40 -29.73 13.94 8.62
CA GLU A 40 -30.38 13.23 7.52
C GLU A 40 -29.49 13.36 6.29
N TYR A 41 -28.94 12.24 5.79
CA TYR A 41 -28.07 12.22 4.63
C TYR A 41 -28.85 11.91 3.35
N TYR A 42 -28.45 12.53 2.23
CA TYR A 42 -29.04 12.36 0.91
C TYR A 42 -27.99 11.80 -0.05
N GLY A 43 -28.43 10.97 -1.02
CA GLY A 43 -27.55 10.47 -2.09
C GLY A 43 -26.51 9.44 -1.63
N ARG A 44 -26.85 8.60 -0.67
CA ARG A 44 -25.97 7.54 -0.15
C ARG A 44 -25.72 6.43 -1.18
N HIS A 45 -24.95 6.72 -2.21
CA HIS A 45 -24.42 5.72 -3.14
C HIS A 45 -22.95 5.99 -3.33
N HIS A 46 -22.13 5.17 -2.70
CA HIS A 46 -20.69 5.20 -2.82
C HIS A 46 -20.21 3.91 -3.46
N ASP A 47 -19.20 4.00 -4.31
CA ASP A 47 -18.55 2.81 -4.88
C ASP A 47 -17.90 1.94 -3.80
N GLU A 48 -17.67 2.53 -2.61
CA GLU A 48 -17.08 1.91 -1.42
C GLU A 48 -18.12 1.28 -0.48
N ASP A 49 -19.38 1.20 -0.88
CA ASP A 49 -20.41 0.55 -0.07
C ASP A 49 -20.01 -0.89 0.26
N GLY A 50 -19.99 -1.20 1.55
CA GLY A 50 -19.58 -2.52 2.07
C GLY A 50 -18.08 -2.66 2.33
N TRP A 51 -17.26 -1.65 2.08
CA TRP A 51 -15.86 -1.70 2.51
C TRP A 51 -15.73 -1.67 4.03
N ARG A 52 -14.88 -2.53 4.55
CA ARG A 52 -14.48 -2.55 5.95
C ARG A 52 -13.09 -1.91 6.06
N VAL A 53 -13.00 -0.81 6.78
CA VAL A 53 -11.72 -0.07 6.93
C VAL A 53 -11.32 -0.05 8.39
N THR A 54 -10.27 -0.77 8.73
CA THR A 54 -9.66 -0.78 10.06
C THR A 54 -8.59 0.29 10.15
N LEU A 55 -8.73 1.21 11.10
CA LEU A 55 -7.80 2.31 11.35
C LEU A 55 -6.86 1.92 12.49
N ALA A 56 -5.78 1.23 12.15
CA ALA A 56 -4.86 0.63 13.10
C ALA A 56 -3.79 1.63 13.54
N ASP A 57 -3.74 1.96 14.82
CA ASP A 57 -2.59 2.67 15.38
C ASP A 57 -1.40 1.71 15.46
N THR A 58 -0.42 1.93 14.59
CA THR A 58 0.77 1.09 14.48
C THR A 58 2.03 1.74 15.07
N GLY A 59 1.89 2.92 15.67
CA GLY A 59 2.96 3.67 16.32
C GLY A 59 3.50 4.81 15.46
N GLU A 60 3.80 5.93 16.10
CA GLU A 60 4.25 7.15 15.42
C GLU A 60 5.59 6.95 14.71
N ASN A 61 6.54 6.30 15.38
CA ASN A 61 7.92 6.12 14.90
C ASN A 61 8.18 4.75 14.26
N ALA A 62 7.17 3.88 14.17
CA ALA A 62 7.33 2.56 13.62
C ALA A 62 7.69 2.61 12.13
N MET A 63 8.70 1.82 11.72
CA MET A 63 9.08 1.61 10.33
C MET A 63 8.11 0.65 9.63
N THR A 64 8.23 0.50 8.33
CA THR A 64 7.30 -0.20 7.42
C THR A 64 7.02 -1.64 7.84
N GLY A 65 8.03 -2.42 8.19
CA GLY A 65 7.89 -3.81 8.63
C GLY A 65 7.16 -3.94 9.96
N ALA A 66 7.49 -3.08 10.93
CA ALA A 66 6.81 -3.06 12.22
C ALA A 66 5.31 -2.75 12.07
N ARG A 67 4.94 -1.84 11.17
CA ARG A 67 3.55 -1.50 10.89
C ARG A 67 2.79 -2.69 10.34
N VAL A 68 3.32 -3.35 9.33
CA VAL A 68 2.71 -4.56 8.74
C VAL A 68 2.56 -5.64 9.82
N ARG A 69 3.60 -5.91 10.60
CA ARG A 69 3.55 -6.92 11.67
C ARG A 69 2.52 -6.59 12.75
N ARG A 70 2.39 -5.33 13.15
CA ARG A 70 1.40 -4.90 14.14
C ARG A 70 -0.02 -4.93 13.58
N ALA A 71 -0.19 -4.57 12.31
CA ALA A 71 -1.47 -4.59 11.63
C ALA A 71 -1.99 -6.01 11.37
N SER A 72 -1.11 -7.01 11.29
CA SER A 72 -1.49 -8.40 11.02
C SER A 72 -2.45 -9.02 12.04
N ARG A 73 -2.58 -8.45 13.23
CA ARG A 73 -3.58 -8.85 14.23
C ARG A 73 -5.05 -8.62 13.80
N TYR A 74 -5.25 -7.87 12.71
CA TYR A 74 -6.56 -7.58 12.14
C TYR A 74 -6.88 -8.44 10.91
N LEU A 75 -5.96 -9.32 10.51
CA LEU A 75 -6.24 -10.35 9.51
C LEU A 75 -7.15 -11.39 10.17
N ASP A 76 -8.16 -11.84 9.43
CA ASP A 76 -9.03 -12.91 9.89
C ASP A 76 -8.23 -14.24 9.97
N ASP A 77 -8.68 -15.19 10.79
CA ASP A 77 -7.90 -16.43 11.05
C ASP A 77 -7.76 -17.31 9.80
N ASP A 78 -8.69 -17.20 8.87
CA ASP A 78 -8.74 -17.91 7.59
C ASP A 78 -8.04 -17.18 6.45
N ASP A 79 -7.56 -15.94 6.65
CA ASP A 79 -6.75 -15.22 5.68
C ASP A 79 -5.38 -15.90 5.53
N THR A 80 -5.17 -16.60 4.43
CA THR A 80 -3.90 -17.23 4.09
C THR A 80 -2.96 -16.27 3.36
N THR A 81 -3.51 -15.27 2.68
CA THR A 81 -2.80 -14.31 1.82
C THR A 81 -3.28 -12.90 2.13
N PHE A 82 -2.39 -11.93 2.08
CA PHE A 82 -2.71 -10.51 2.24
C PHE A 82 -1.90 -9.63 1.30
N CYS A 83 -2.46 -8.48 0.96
CA CYS A 83 -1.81 -7.48 0.12
C CYS A 83 -1.26 -6.33 0.97
N VAL A 84 -0.13 -5.76 0.54
CA VAL A 84 0.44 -4.54 1.13
C VAL A 84 0.74 -3.55 0.03
N THR A 85 0.33 -2.30 0.24
CA THR A 85 0.70 -1.19 -0.65
C THR A 85 1.13 0.03 0.17
N TYR A 86 1.90 0.93 -0.44
CA TYR A 86 2.23 2.21 0.15
C TYR A 86 1.08 3.20 -0.07
N GLY A 87 0.77 3.99 0.96
CA GLY A 87 -0.37 4.91 0.94
C GLY A 87 -0.26 6.07 -0.05
N ASP A 88 0.92 6.29 -0.63
CA ASP A 88 1.23 7.33 -1.62
C ASP A 88 1.54 6.75 -3.02
N GLY A 89 1.46 5.42 -3.18
CA GLY A 89 1.63 4.73 -4.45
C GLY A 89 0.30 4.54 -5.17
N LEU A 90 0.30 4.80 -6.49
CA LEU A 90 -0.82 4.47 -7.36
C LEU A 90 -0.30 3.69 -8.56
N ILE A 91 -0.93 2.57 -8.86
CA ILE A 91 -0.59 1.73 -9.99
C ILE A 91 -1.84 1.37 -10.80
N ASN A 92 -1.74 1.41 -12.12
CA ASN A 92 -2.80 0.93 -13.00
C ASN A 92 -2.53 -0.53 -13.37
N MET A 93 -2.99 -1.44 -12.52
CA MET A 93 -2.71 -2.86 -12.61
C MET A 93 -3.97 -3.68 -12.34
N ASP A 94 -4.08 -4.82 -13.02
CA ASP A 94 -5.09 -5.82 -12.71
C ASP A 94 -4.63 -6.66 -11.51
N LEU A 95 -5.15 -6.34 -10.33
CA LEU A 95 -4.83 -7.04 -9.09
C LEU A 95 -5.19 -8.54 -9.15
N GLY A 96 -6.27 -8.91 -9.86
CA GLY A 96 -6.66 -10.31 -10.04
C GLY A 96 -5.57 -11.14 -10.73
N ARG A 97 -4.86 -10.54 -11.68
CA ARG A 97 -3.71 -11.20 -12.34
C ARG A 97 -2.51 -11.37 -11.40
N VAL A 98 -2.27 -10.39 -10.53
CA VAL A 98 -1.17 -10.50 -9.54
C VAL A 98 -1.47 -11.58 -8.52
N LEU A 99 -2.69 -11.64 -8.00
CA LEU A 99 -3.13 -12.70 -7.10
C LEU A 99 -3.02 -14.09 -7.76
N SER A 100 -3.52 -14.22 -9.00
CA SER A 100 -3.41 -15.50 -9.74
C SER A 100 -1.95 -15.90 -9.99
N TYR A 101 -1.06 -14.94 -10.22
CA TYR A 101 0.37 -15.21 -10.34
C TYR A 101 0.97 -15.68 -9.01
N HIS A 102 0.61 -15.02 -7.91
CA HIS A 102 1.03 -15.38 -6.57
C HIS A 102 0.61 -16.81 -6.21
N ASP A 103 -0.65 -17.17 -6.45
CA ASP A 103 -1.17 -18.51 -6.20
C ASP A 103 -0.48 -19.61 -7.03
N ALA A 104 0.01 -19.27 -8.21
CA ALA A 104 0.72 -20.22 -9.10
C ALA A 104 2.23 -20.28 -8.85
N HIS A 105 2.78 -19.36 -8.07
CA HIS A 105 4.20 -19.21 -7.80
C HIS A 105 4.57 -19.94 -6.49
N PRO A 106 5.72 -20.65 -6.41
CA PRO A 106 6.10 -21.39 -5.21
C PRO A 106 6.66 -20.53 -4.07
N GLY A 107 6.90 -19.25 -4.30
CA GLY A 107 7.34 -18.29 -3.27
C GLY A 107 6.21 -17.80 -2.39
N ILE A 108 6.55 -17.31 -1.21
CA ILE A 108 5.60 -16.77 -0.22
C ILE A 108 5.37 -15.26 -0.37
N ALA A 109 6.05 -14.64 -1.30
CA ALA A 109 5.94 -13.21 -1.59
C ALA A 109 5.95 -12.96 -3.09
N THR A 110 5.14 -12.00 -3.53
CA THR A 110 5.12 -11.49 -4.91
C THR A 110 5.19 -9.98 -4.87
N MET A 111 6.09 -9.41 -5.67
CA MET A 111 6.28 -7.97 -5.79
C MET A 111 5.96 -7.51 -7.20
N THR A 112 5.21 -6.43 -7.34
CA THR A 112 5.09 -5.76 -8.63
C THR A 112 6.39 -5.02 -8.95
N ALA A 113 6.86 -5.18 -10.17
CA ALA A 113 8.07 -4.54 -10.64
C ALA A 113 7.75 -3.55 -11.76
N VAL A 114 8.30 -2.35 -11.67
CA VAL A 114 8.06 -1.26 -12.62
C VAL A 114 9.37 -0.73 -13.21
N ARG A 115 9.27 -0.19 -14.41
CA ARG A 115 10.34 0.58 -15.04
C ARG A 115 9.97 2.05 -14.95
N PRO A 116 10.52 2.80 -13.98
CA PRO A 116 10.22 4.21 -13.87
C PRO A 116 10.82 4.99 -15.06
N PRO A 117 10.22 6.11 -15.47
CA PRO A 117 10.89 7.02 -16.36
C PRO A 117 12.13 7.59 -15.67
N SER A 118 13.20 7.87 -16.44
CA SER A 118 14.35 8.61 -15.92
C SER A 118 13.89 9.99 -15.39
N ARG A 119 14.47 10.43 -14.28
CA ARG A 119 14.20 11.78 -13.74
C ARG A 119 14.85 12.88 -14.59
N PHE A 120 15.87 12.52 -15.35
CA PHE A 120 16.69 13.42 -16.15
C PHE A 120 16.79 12.91 -17.58
N GLY A 121 17.15 13.80 -18.51
CA GLY A 121 17.54 13.41 -19.85
C GLY A 121 18.81 12.54 -19.80
N GLU A 122 18.85 11.51 -20.62
CA GLU A 122 20.03 10.68 -20.81
C GLU A 122 20.79 11.10 -22.05
N LEU A 123 22.10 11.16 -21.94
CA LEU A 123 22.96 11.48 -23.09
C LEU A 123 24.00 10.39 -23.32
N ARG A 124 24.21 10.10 -24.60
CA ARG A 124 25.38 9.36 -25.05
C ARG A 124 26.40 10.33 -25.63
N HIS A 125 27.66 10.13 -25.28
CA HIS A 125 28.74 10.94 -25.80
C HIS A 125 29.88 10.06 -26.35
N GLU A 126 30.53 10.56 -27.40
CA GLU A 126 31.74 9.99 -27.95
C GLU A 126 32.78 11.11 -27.97
N GLU A 127 33.93 10.86 -27.38
CA GLU A 127 35.07 11.82 -27.30
C GLU A 127 34.66 13.23 -26.84
N GLY A 128 33.71 13.34 -25.89
CA GLY A 128 33.22 14.61 -25.36
C GLY A 128 32.14 15.29 -26.19
N ARG A 129 31.72 14.70 -27.32
CA ARG A 129 30.62 15.18 -28.14
C ARG A 129 29.37 14.40 -27.85
N VAL A 130 28.26 15.08 -27.56
CA VAL A 130 26.95 14.43 -27.39
C VAL A 130 26.47 13.92 -28.76
N VAL A 131 26.25 12.60 -28.84
CA VAL A 131 25.80 11.93 -30.08
C VAL A 131 24.33 11.52 -30.02
N ALA A 132 23.74 11.45 -28.82
CA ALA A 132 22.30 11.27 -28.62
C ALA A 132 21.87 11.92 -27.30
N PHE A 133 20.65 12.41 -27.26
CA PHE A 133 19.99 12.93 -26.07
C PHE A 133 18.52 12.49 -26.09
N ASP A 134 18.09 11.85 -25.02
CA ASP A 134 16.71 11.41 -24.83
C ASP A 134 16.17 12.07 -23.57
N GLU A 135 15.13 12.87 -23.69
CA GLU A 135 14.50 13.52 -22.54
C GLU A 135 13.61 12.53 -21.77
N LYS A 136 13.98 12.27 -20.53
CA LYS A 136 13.25 11.38 -19.61
C LYS A 136 12.87 10.03 -20.24
N PRO A 137 13.82 9.30 -20.83
CA PRO A 137 13.52 7.99 -21.39
C PRO A 137 13.08 7.03 -20.28
N GLN A 138 12.38 5.99 -20.66
CA GLN A 138 12.16 4.88 -19.74
C GLN A 138 13.51 4.22 -19.46
N VAL A 139 13.84 3.98 -18.19
CA VAL A 139 15.09 3.31 -17.81
C VAL A 139 15.16 1.97 -18.53
N SER A 140 16.19 1.79 -19.36
CA SER A 140 16.32 0.60 -20.20
C SER A 140 16.73 -0.64 -19.40
N GLU A 141 17.40 -0.44 -18.29
CA GLU A 141 17.90 -1.51 -17.42
C GLU A 141 17.46 -1.27 -15.97
N GLY A 142 17.07 -2.37 -15.31
CA GLY A 142 16.61 -2.38 -13.94
C GLY A 142 15.09 -2.28 -13.78
N LEU A 143 14.62 -2.98 -12.75
CA LEU A 143 13.24 -2.94 -12.29
C LEU A 143 13.25 -2.42 -10.85
N ASN A 144 12.29 -1.56 -10.53
CA ASN A 144 12.10 -1.04 -9.18
C ASN A 144 10.87 -1.67 -8.54
N ASN A 145 10.89 -1.74 -7.22
CA ASN A 145 9.69 -2.06 -6.45
C ASN A 145 8.57 -1.09 -6.81
N GLY A 146 7.46 -1.63 -7.33
CA GLY A 146 6.28 -0.87 -7.73
C GLY A 146 5.37 -0.48 -6.57
N GLY A 147 5.64 -1.02 -5.37
CA GLY A 147 4.92 -0.68 -4.15
C GLY A 147 3.70 -1.53 -3.85
N ASP A 148 3.34 -2.46 -4.74
CA ASP A 148 2.25 -3.40 -4.51
C ASP A 148 2.80 -4.81 -4.32
N LEU A 149 2.47 -5.42 -3.19
CA LEU A 149 3.03 -6.65 -2.68
C LEU A 149 1.90 -7.60 -2.31
N VAL A 150 2.09 -8.88 -2.57
CA VAL A 150 1.22 -9.96 -2.11
C VAL A 150 2.05 -10.93 -1.28
N PHE A 151 1.55 -11.32 -0.14
CA PHE A 151 2.24 -12.17 0.81
C PHE A 151 1.36 -13.31 1.29
N ASP A 152 1.94 -14.49 1.41
CA ASP A 152 1.41 -15.52 2.28
C ASP A 152 1.52 -15.08 3.74
N ARG A 153 0.61 -15.55 4.59
CA ARG A 153 0.62 -15.24 6.02
C ARG A 153 1.95 -15.62 6.70
N SER A 154 2.63 -16.63 6.22
CA SER A 154 3.95 -17.06 6.70
C SER A 154 5.04 -16.01 6.56
N PHE A 155 4.90 -15.07 5.60
CA PHE A 155 5.84 -13.95 5.46
C PHE A 155 5.94 -13.09 6.72
N LEU A 156 4.92 -13.07 7.57
CA LEU A 156 4.95 -12.35 8.85
C LEU A 156 6.04 -12.82 9.81
N GLU A 157 6.59 -14.03 9.62
CA GLU A 157 7.71 -14.56 10.42
C GLU A 157 9.03 -13.82 10.14
N TYR A 158 9.14 -13.13 9.01
CA TYR A 158 10.29 -12.29 8.68
C TYR A 158 10.26 -10.93 9.39
N LEU A 159 9.10 -10.54 9.92
CA LEU A 159 8.87 -9.22 10.50
C LEU A 159 8.74 -9.28 12.02
N SER A 160 9.21 -8.23 12.68
CA SER A 160 9.06 -8.03 14.11
C SER A 160 8.18 -6.82 14.45
N THR A 161 7.79 -6.70 15.70
CA THR A 161 7.05 -5.53 16.21
C THR A 161 7.98 -4.41 16.68
N ASP A 162 9.30 -4.57 16.55
CA ASP A 162 10.28 -3.53 16.88
C ASP A 162 10.11 -2.33 15.94
N ASP A 163 10.14 -1.12 16.49
CA ASP A 163 9.98 0.12 15.72
C ASP A 163 10.97 0.22 14.55
N ALA A 164 12.17 -0.33 14.69
CA ALA A 164 13.22 -0.30 13.66
C ALA A 164 13.02 -1.31 12.53
N CYS A 165 12.05 -2.23 12.61
CA CYS A 165 11.80 -3.24 11.59
C CYS A 165 11.35 -2.61 10.27
N ILE A 166 12.12 -2.81 9.20
CA ILE A 166 11.90 -2.27 7.86
C ILE A 166 11.48 -3.41 6.93
N LEU A 167 10.31 -3.28 6.29
CA LEU A 167 9.73 -4.29 5.40
C LEU A 167 10.71 -4.71 4.29
N GLU A 168 11.37 -3.75 3.69
CA GLU A 168 12.26 -3.94 2.55
C GLU A 168 13.53 -4.71 2.95
N ARG A 169 14.14 -4.37 4.08
CA ARG A 169 15.42 -4.94 4.54
C ARG A 169 15.23 -6.22 5.35
N ASP A 170 14.34 -6.16 6.34
CA ASP A 170 14.17 -7.29 7.27
C ASP A 170 13.26 -8.38 6.70
N GLY A 171 12.34 -8.01 5.80
CA GLY A 171 11.39 -8.90 5.13
C GLY A 171 11.84 -9.27 3.72
N LEU A 172 11.78 -8.33 2.78
CA LEU A 172 11.93 -8.63 1.34
C LEU A 172 13.35 -9.09 0.96
N GLU A 173 14.41 -8.44 1.46
CA GLU A 173 15.77 -8.85 1.15
C GLU A 173 16.05 -10.28 1.64
N ARG A 174 15.57 -10.64 2.85
CA ARG A 174 15.72 -12.00 3.38
C ARG A 174 14.91 -13.00 2.58
N CYS A 175 13.65 -12.68 2.27
CA CYS A 175 12.78 -13.52 1.45
C CYS A 175 13.40 -13.80 0.07
N ALA A 176 13.96 -12.75 -0.56
CA ALA A 176 14.66 -12.87 -1.84
C ALA A 176 15.93 -13.73 -1.74
N ALA A 177 16.73 -13.56 -0.67
CA ALA A 177 17.94 -14.37 -0.44
C ALA A 177 17.62 -15.87 -0.26
N GLU A 178 16.45 -16.20 0.24
CA GLU A 178 15.94 -17.57 0.41
C GLU A 178 15.23 -18.11 -0.86
N GLY A 179 15.12 -17.30 -1.91
CA GLY A 179 14.46 -17.68 -3.17
C GLY A 179 12.94 -17.79 -3.08
N SER A 180 12.33 -17.07 -2.15
CA SER A 180 10.90 -17.13 -1.86
C SER A 180 10.14 -15.82 -2.25
N LEU A 181 10.81 -14.88 -2.94
CA LEU A 181 10.25 -13.66 -3.51
C LEU A 181 10.18 -13.76 -5.03
#